data_bc048567ba915fddd1ba1f76be5d9b9c
#
_entry.id   bc048567ba915fddd1ba1f76be5d9b9c
#
_cell.length_a   1.000
_cell.length_b   1.000
_cell.length_c   1.000
_cell.angle_alpha   90.00
_cell.angle_beta   90.00
_cell.angle_gamma   90.00
#
_symmetry.space_group_name_H-M   'P 1'
#
loop_
_entity.id
_entity.type
_entity.pdbx_description
1 polymer ?
#
loop_
_entity_poly.entity_id
_entity_poly.type
_entity_poly.pdbx_seq_one_letter_code
_entity_poly.pdbx_strand_id
1 'polypeptide(L)'
;MRASALLLCELIVCGCGNFDSSSSPATNDASQPVTSTTVTVSLPSPVDQGLPDDMSVAASVSGKQTSRRHDDSDHVTQLLDDIQRLRIATTPAKLEQAKSDRRERNTRIVQMASQVIQLTVEHESKQAHFNQAVRHLLEARFQLALSDVKQDVDRLYADVQALNQQHPESDAAAEGVYYLAKFAHTKARMVGHSRTIWFENFARWAREFADRFPGQEQRAVSLLFGAGRSCEMHAAVCDDQTAAMRLMAEAELCYRTLASQFGETSQGHEAAAVLRRLSLPGRKLSQFSGPTLDGNYVDSETFRGQVTIIYFWDSRNMEFQQNMLPLLLQAKEVSSTRLRFVGVNLDEDESLARAFQNSEELPGEQVFFADENLRSWNSPLIRFWGLSRCPSVWLVDREGTVSAVDVGASQLVSEMRKLFE
;
A
#
# COMPACT_ATOMS: atom_id res chain seq x y z
N MET A 1 14.55 3.59 22.84
CA MET A 1 13.32 3.14 22.19
C MET A 1 13.28 3.63 20.74
N ARG A 2 14.18 3.15 19.88
CA ARG A 2 14.32 3.58 18.45
C ARG A 2 14.57 2.41 17.49
N ALA A 3 14.22 1.18 17.86
CA ALA A 3 14.61 0.00 17.09
C ALA A 3 13.46 -0.78 16.43
N SER A 4 12.19 -0.39 16.58
CA SER A 4 11.07 -1.21 16.10
C SER A 4 10.41 -0.76 14.79
N ALA A 5 10.74 0.41 14.27
CA ALA A 5 10.12 0.93 13.03
C ALA A 5 10.83 0.51 11.74
N LEU A 6 12.09 0.05 11.83
CA LEU A 6 12.91 -0.31 10.66
C LEU A 6 12.72 -1.76 10.18
N LEU A 7 12.20 -2.64 11.01
CA LEU A 7 12.09 -4.08 10.69
C LEU A 7 10.95 -4.45 9.72
N LEU A 8 10.00 -3.55 9.46
CA LEU A 8 8.91 -3.82 8.50
C LEU A 8 9.26 -3.39 7.06
N CYS A 9 10.27 -2.55 6.86
CA CYS A 9 10.75 -2.14 5.53
C CYS A 9 11.73 -3.15 4.91
N GLU A 10 12.53 -3.86 5.69
CA GLU A 10 13.58 -4.75 5.15
C GLU A 10 13.07 -6.10 4.59
N LEU A 11 11.86 -6.52 4.93
CA LEU A 11 11.23 -7.70 4.29
C LEU A 11 10.72 -7.46 2.86
N ILE A 12 10.90 -6.25 2.32
CA ILE A 12 10.39 -5.80 1.02
C ILE A 12 11.48 -5.78 -0.08
N VAL A 13 12.77 -5.87 0.24
CA VAL A 13 13.88 -5.53 -0.70
C VAL A 13 14.67 -6.72 -1.25
N CYS A 14 14.39 -7.96 -0.96
CA CYS A 14 15.11 -9.09 -1.58
C CYS A 14 14.30 -9.77 -2.68
N GLY A 15 14.57 -9.38 -3.95
CA GLY A 15 14.06 -10.12 -5.11
C GLY A 15 14.08 -9.37 -6.45
N CYS A 16 15.09 -8.57 -6.74
CA CYS A 16 15.36 -8.12 -8.12
C CYS A 16 16.55 -8.90 -8.70
N GLY A 17 16.27 -9.93 -9.47
CA GLY A 17 17.22 -10.56 -10.39
C GLY A 17 17.06 -9.94 -11.78
N ASN A 18 18.18 -9.52 -12.35
CA ASN A 18 18.35 -9.00 -13.69
C ASN A 18 17.71 -9.89 -14.77
N PHE A 19 17.03 -9.28 -15.71
CA PHE A 19 16.83 -9.88 -17.04
C PHE A 19 17.23 -8.89 -18.13
N ASP A 20 18.19 -9.34 -18.93
CA ASP A 20 18.74 -8.66 -20.11
C ASP A 20 17.70 -8.53 -21.22
N SER A 21 17.80 -7.39 -21.88
CA SER A 21 17.12 -7.04 -23.12
C SER A 21 17.83 -7.60 -24.34
N SER A 22 17.13 -8.32 -25.23
CA SER A 22 17.47 -8.27 -26.67
C SER A 22 16.33 -8.80 -27.55
N SER A 23 16.06 -8.04 -28.60
CA SER A 23 15.43 -8.36 -29.92
C SER A 23 13.95 -8.00 -30.12
N SER A 24 13.73 -6.88 -30.80
CA SER A 24 12.68 -6.68 -31.84
C SER A 24 13.22 -7.27 -33.19
N PRO A 25 12.44 -7.43 -34.30
CA PRO A 25 11.20 -6.77 -34.70
C PRO A 25 10.16 -7.66 -35.43
N ALA A 26 8.96 -7.22 -35.66
CA ALA A 26 8.30 -7.15 -36.98
C ALA A 26 6.81 -6.77 -36.89
N THR A 27 6.47 -5.81 -37.69
CA THR A 27 5.17 -5.29 -38.14
C THR A 27 4.14 -6.38 -38.49
N ASN A 28 2.86 -6.22 -38.11
CA ASN A 28 1.76 -6.17 -39.08
C ASN A 28 0.43 -5.67 -38.51
N ASP A 29 -0.18 -4.85 -39.31
CA ASP A 29 -1.44 -4.19 -39.40
C ASP A 29 -2.64 -5.14 -39.31
N ALA A 30 -3.66 -4.81 -38.51
CA ALA A 30 -5.07 -5.07 -38.81
C ALA A 30 -6.01 -4.50 -37.70
N SER A 31 -6.70 -3.46 -38.07
CA SER A 31 -7.80 -2.83 -37.35
C SER A 31 -8.98 -3.76 -37.17
N GLN A 32 -9.41 -4.02 -35.94
CA GLN A 32 -10.80 -4.39 -35.63
C GLN A 32 -11.22 -3.82 -34.28
N PRO A 33 -12.48 -3.36 -34.13
CA PRO A 33 -12.95 -2.68 -32.92
C PRO A 33 -13.19 -3.69 -31.81
N VAL A 34 -12.53 -3.48 -30.67
CA VAL A 34 -12.76 -4.28 -29.46
C VAL A 34 -13.97 -3.71 -28.73
N THR A 35 -15.06 -4.44 -28.77
CA THR A 35 -16.25 -4.23 -27.93
C THR A 35 -15.84 -4.35 -26.46
N SER A 36 -15.99 -3.27 -25.71
CA SER A 36 -15.78 -3.23 -24.26
C SER A 36 -16.84 -4.06 -23.55
N THR A 37 -16.50 -5.28 -23.18
CA THR A 37 -17.32 -6.07 -22.28
C THR A 37 -16.98 -5.68 -20.84
N THR A 38 -17.84 -4.89 -20.24
CA THR A 38 -17.79 -4.55 -18.81
C THR A 38 -18.05 -5.83 -18.02
N VAL A 39 -17.01 -6.46 -17.50
CA VAL A 39 -17.14 -7.57 -16.56
C VAL A 39 -17.45 -6.99 -15.19
N THR A 40 -18.72 -6.87 -14.89
CA THR A 40 -19.23 -6.64 -13.54
C THR A 40 -19.00 -7.94 -12.77
N VAL A 41 -18.00 -7.97 -11.89
CA VAL A 41 -17.86 -9.08 -10.93
C VAL A 41 -18.91 -8.87 -9.85
N SER A 42 -20.09 -9.41 -10.09
CA SER A 42 -21.13 -9.57 -9.08
C SER A 42 -20.66 -10.62 -8.07
N LEU A 43 -20.70 -10.28 -6.78
CA LEU A 43 -20.58 -11.25 -5.69
C LEU A 43 -21.65 -12.33 -5.91
N PRO A 44 -21.32 -13.63 -5.79
CA PRO A 44 -22.34 -14.66 -5.86
C PRO A 44 -23.30 -14.49 -4.69
N SER A 45 -24.58 -14.33 -4.99
CA SER A 45 -25.67 -14.46 -4.02
C SER A 45 -25.66 -15.89 -3.44
N PRO A 46 -26.03 -16.09 -2.19
CA PRO A 46 -26.05 -17.43 -1.58
C PRO A 46 -27.04 -18.33 -2.34
N VAL A 47 -26.52 -19.36 -2.96
CA VAL A 47 -27.32 -20.44 -3.51
C VAL A 47 -27.81 -21.27 -2.34
N ASP A 48 -29.12 -21.23 -2.16
CA ASP A 48 -29.88 -22.09 -1.26
C ASP A 48 -29.75 -23.55 -1.77
N GLN A 49 -28.89 -24.34 -1.15
CA GLN A 49 -28.85 -25.79 -1.32
C GLN A 49 -29.11 -26.43 0.04
N GLY A 50 -30.31 -26.97 0.15
CA GLY A 50 -30.83 -27.68 1.29
C GLY A 50 -29.89 -28.78 1.76
N LEU A 51 -29.64 -28.77 3.05
CA LEU A 51 -29.04 -29.88 3.80
C LEU A 51 -30.03 -31.04 3.87
N PRO A 52 -29.62 -32.29 3.68
CA PRO A 52 -30.48 -33.42 3.97
C PRO A 52 -30.61 -33.61 5.50
N ASP A 53 -31.84 -33.55 5.96
CA ASP A 53 -32.27 -34.10 7.24
C ASP A 53 -31.96 -35.59 7.27
N ASP A 54 -31.05 -36.04 8.16
CA ASP A 54 -31.21 -37.24 8.94
C ASP A 54 -29.97 -37.44 9.83
N MET A 55 -30.16 -37.30 11.12
CA MET A 55 -29.59 -38.22 12.13
C MET A 55 -29.95 -37.73 13.54
N SER A 56 -31.15 -38.10 13.94
CA SER A 56 -31.49 -38.22 15.35
C SER A 56 -30.83 -39.48 15.92
N VAL A 57 -29.87 -39.32 16.82
CA VAL A 57 -29.47 -40.37 17.76
C VAL A 57 -29.31 -39.77 19.14
N ALA A 58 -30.36 -39.88 19.92
CA ALA A 58 -30.28 -39.76 21.36
C ALA A 58 -29.66 -41.03 21.93
N ALA A 59 -28.51 -40.93 22.57
CA ALA A 59 -27.99 -41.97 23.44
C ALA A 59 -27.29 -41.36 24.64
N SER A 60 -27.92 -41.50 25.78
CA SER A 60 -27.41 -41.37 27.13
C SER A 60 -26.15 -42.20 27.36
N VAL A 61 -25.01 -41.57 27.71
CA VAL A 61 -23.89 -42.22 28.41
C VAL A 61 -23.27 -41.24 29.37
N SER A 62 -23.72 -41.33 30.62
CA SER A 62 -23.01 -40.80 31.78
C SER A 62 -21.88 -41.79 32.13
N GLY A 63 -20.61 -41.37 32.12
CA GLY A 63 -19.54 -42.16 32.72
C GLY A 63 -18.18 -42.25 32.01
N LYS A 64 -17.87 -41.41 30.99
CA LYS A 64 -16.55 -41.44 30.32
C LYS A 64 -15.98 -40.06 29.94
N GLN A 65 -16.36 -38.98 30.62
CA GLN A 65 -16.00 -37.63 30.21
C GLN A 65 -14.61 -37.13 30.62
N THR A 66 -14.00 -37.70 31.65
CA THR A 66 -12.67 -37.22 32.13
C THR A 66 -11.48 -37.79 31.34
N SER A 67 -11.55 -39.02 30.89
CA SER A 67 -10.49 -39.63 30.07
C SER A 67 -10.40 -39.06 28.64
N ARG A 68 -11.55 -38.79 28.00
CA ARG A 68 -11.58 -38.18 26.66
C ARG A 68 -11.06 -36.75 26.63
N ARG A 69 -11.32 -35.94 27.69
CA ARG A 69 -10.84 -34.56 27.73
C ARG A 69 -9.31 -34.39 27.79
N HIS A 70 -8.62 -35.36 28.41
CA HIS A 70 -7.16 -35.33 28.50
C HIS A 70 -6.52 -35.74 27.16
N ASP A 71 -7.08 -36.77 26.52
CA ASP A 71 -6.66 -37.27 25.21
C ASP A 71 -6.84 -36.21 24.09
N ASP A 72 -7.97 -35.48 24.10
CA ASP A 72 -8.24 -34.40 23.14
C ASP A 72 -7.31 -33.18 23.30
N SER A 73 -6.83 -32.90 24.52
CA SER A 73 -5.88 -31.80 24.75
C SER A 73 -4.50 -32.11 24.21
N ASP A 74 -4.02 -33.36 24.49
CA ASP A 74 -2.72 -33.84 24.01
C ASP A 74 -2.71 -33.95 22.48
N HIS A 75 -3.83 -34.37 21.88
CA HIS A 75 -3.99 -34.45 20.43
C HIS A 75 -3.97 -33.04 19.74
N VAL A 76 -4.64 -32.03 20.31
CA VAL A 76 -4.61 -30.65 19.82
C VAL A 76 -3.18 -30.11 19.84
N THR A 77 -2.46 -30.31 20.94
CA THR A 77 -1.07 -29.86 21.07
C THR A 77 -0.17 -30.54 20.04
N GLN A 78 -0.32 -31.83 19.84
CA GLN A 78 0.44 -32.58 18.84
C GLN A 78 0.20 -32.08 17.42
N LEU A 79 -1.06 -31.81 17.04
CA LEU A 79 -1.38 -31.27 15.73
C LEU A 79 -0.74 -29.89 15.50
N LEU A 80 -0.74 -29.01 16.51
CA LEU A 80 -0.10 -27.70 16.43
C LEU A 80 1.43 -27.83 16.30
N ASP A 81 2.05 -28.76 17.01
CA ASP A 81 3.48 -29.01 16.89
C ASP A 81 3.85 -29.55 15.50
N ASP A 82 3.02 -30.42 14.94
CA ASP A 82 3.22 -30.99 13.60
C ASP A 82 3.06 -29.87 12.53
N ILE A 83 2.10 -28.96 12.68
CA ILE A 83 1.98 -27.77 11.84
C ILE A 83 3.27 -26.95 11.90
N GLN A 84 3.78 -26.70 13.11
CA GLN A 84 5.00 -25.92 13.27
C GLN A 84 6.21 -26.59 12.60
N ARG A 85 6.35 -27.92 12.71
CA ARG A 85 7.40 -28.68 12.01
C ARG A 85 7.30 -28.53 10.50
N LEU A 86 6.09 -28.60 9.93
CA LEU A 86 5.87 -28.38 8.49
C LEU A 86 6.24 -26.96 8.04
N ARG A 87 6.05 -25.97 8.89
CA ARG A 87 6.37 -24.55 8.56
C ARG A 87 7.88 -24.29 8.48
N ILE A 88 8.67 -24.93 9.34
CA ILE A 88 10.12 -24.76 9.39
C ILE A 88 10.88 -25.76 8.51
N ALA A 89 10.21 -26.71 7.87
CA ALA A 89 10.83 -27.70 7.02
C ALA A 89 11.58 -27.06 5.85
N THR A 90 12.75 -27.59 5.54
CA THR A 90 13.60 -27.12 4.45
C THR A 90 12.91 -27.27 3.10
N THR A 91 13.13 -26.29 2.23
CA THR A 91 12.56 -26.30 0.88
C THR A 91 13.56 -26.92 -0.11
N PRO A 92 13.12 -27.78 -1.03
CA PRO A 92 13.97 -28.35 -2.08
C PRO A 92 14.63 -27.27 -2.92
N ALA A 93 15.86 -27.51 -3.38
CA ALA A 93 16.63 -26.56 -4.20
C ALA A 93 16.05 -26.35 -5.61
N LYS A 94 15.39 -27.38 -6.18
CA LYS A 94 14.80 -27.29 -7.52
C LYS A 94 13.44 -26.59 -7.46
N LEU A 95 13.26 -25.56 -8.28
CA LEU A 95 12.09 -24.68 -8.27
C LEU A 95 10.74 -25.41 -8.36
N GLU A 96 10.59 -26.37 -9.28
CA GLU A 96 9.34 -27.10 -9.46
C GLU A 96 9.04 -28.05 -8.30
N GLN A 97 10.07 -28.69 -7.75
CA GLN A 97 9.93 -29.48 -6.55
C GLN A 97 9.56 -28.61 -5.34
N ALA A 98 10.17 -27.42 -5.24
CA ALA A 98 9.86 -26.46 -4.18
C ALA A 98 8.40 -25.95 -4.24
N LYS A 99 7.87 -25.73 -5.44
CA LYS A 99 6.46 -25.35 -5.62
C LYS A 99 5.51 -26.47 -5.22
N SER A 100 5.78 -27.69 -5.69
CA SER A 100 4.97 -28.87 -5.34
C SER A 100 4.99 -29.15 -3.85
N ASP A 101 6.16 -29.18 -3.25
CA ASP A 101 6.36 -29.39 -1.82
C ASP A 101 5.66 -28.32 -0.96
N ARG A 102 5.77 -27.04 -1.36
CA ARG A 102 5.06 -25.93 -0.68
C ARG A 102 3.54 -26.13 -0.74
N ARG A 103 3.01 -26.51 -1.90
CA ARG A 103 1.58 -26.78 -2.06
C ARG A 103 1.12 -27.94 -1.18
N GLU A 104 1.84 -29.05 -1.19
CA GLU A 104 1.53 -30.22 -0.34
C GLU A 104 1.57 -29.86 1.15
N ARG A 105 2.64 -29.19 1.60
CA ARG A 105 2.75 -28.74 3.00
C ARG A 105 1.60 -27.84 3.42
N ASN A 106 1.27 -26.83 2.62
CA ASN A 106 0.15 -25.93 2.96
C ASN A 106 -1.19 -26.67 2.96
N THR A 107 -1.40 -27.64 2.07
CA THR A 107 -2.61 -28.48 2.08
C THR A 107 -2.70 -29.31 3.36
N ARG A 108 -1.60 -29.91 3.82
CA ARG A 108 -1.55 -30.64 5.10
C ARG A 108 -1.79 -29.73 6.31
N ILE A 109 -1.19 -28.52 6.31
CA ILE A 109 -1.42 -27.52 7.37
C ILE A 109 -2.90 -27.15 7.43
N VAL A 110 -3.56 -26.91 6.28
CA VAL A 110 -5.00 -26.63 6.24
C VAL A 110 -5.81 -27.75 6.89
N GLN A 111 -5.51 -29.02 6.56
CA GLN A 111 -6.22 -30.16 7.14
C GLN A 111 -6.06 -30.23 8.66
N MET A 112 -4.84 -30.13 9.16
CA MET A 112 -4.56 -30.21 10.59
C MET A 112 -5.12 -29.02 11.36
N ALA A 113 -4.98 -27.79 10.82
CA ALA A 113 -5.55 -26.59 11.42
C ALA A 113 -7.09 -26.66 11.49
N SER A 114 -7.74 -27.19 10.44
CA SER A 114 -9.20 -27.41 10.46
C SER A 114 -9.63 -28.41 11.53
N GLN A 115 -8.85 -29.47 11.75
CA GLN A 115 -9.12 -30.41 12.83
C GLN A 115 -9.00 -29.75 14.21
N VAL A 116 -7.94 -28.98 14.45
CA VAL A 116 -7.78 -28.23 15.70
C VAL A 116 -8.97 -27.27 15.92
N ILE A 117 -9.40 -26.53 14.89
CA ILE A 117 -10.56 -25.63 14.96
C ILE A 117 -11.80 -26.41 15.41
N GLN A 118 -12.10 -27.56 14.78
CA GLN A 118 -13.24 -28.40 15.15
C GLN A 118 -13.19 -28.88 16.61
N LEU A 119 -11.99 -29.22 17.12
CA LEU A 119 -11.80 -29.71 18.50
C LEU A 119 -11.79 -28.58 19.54
N THR A 120 -11.76 -27.32 19.14
CA THR A 120 -11.56 -26.19 20.06
C THR A 120 -12.66 -25.14 19.99
N VAL A 121 -13.44 -25.06 18.91
CA VAL A 121 -14.42 -23.98 18.66
C VAL A 121 -15.48 -23.85 19.77
N GLU A 122 -15.91 -24.94 20.37
CA GLU A 122 -16.95 -24.95 21.43
C GLU A 122 -16.37 -24.82 22.86
N HIS A 123 -15.05 -24.66 23.00
CA HIS A 123 -14.37 -24.70 24.28
C HIS A 123 -13.65 -23.38 24.60
N GLU A 124 -14.24 -22.53 25.43
CA GLU A 124 -13.61 -21.26 25.87
C GLU A 124 -12.20 -21.45 26.46
N SER A 125 -11.98 -22.54 27.23
CA SER A 125 -10.67 -22.86 27.80
C SER A 125 -9.60 -23.17 26.74
N LYS A 126 -9.97 -23.42 25.48
CA LYS A 126 -9.08 -23.70 24.37
C LYS A 126 -8.98 -22.55 23.34
N GLN A 127 -9.48 -21.36 23.69
CA GLN A 127 -9.52 -20.20 22.79
C GLN A 127 -8.14 -19.84 22.20
N ALA A 128 -7.08 -19.99 22.98
CA ALA A 128 -5.72 -19.73 22.50
C ALA A 128 -5.31 -20.70 21.36
N HIS A 129 -5.62 -21.99 21.49
CA HIS A 129 -5.36 -23.00 20.45
C HIS A 129 -6.24 -22.77 19.23
N PHE A 130 -7.51 -22.39 19.42
CA PHE A 130 -8.42 -22.00 18.35
C PHE A 130 -7.84 -20.84 17.53
N ASN A 131 -7.46 -19.74 18.18
CA ASN A 131 -6.89 -18.57 17.52
C ASN A 131 -5.56 -18.89 16.80
N GLN A 132 -4.75 -19.76 17.39
CA GLN A 132 -3.51 -20.23 16.76
C GLN A 132 -3.81 -21.07 15.51
N ALA A 133 -4.77 -21.98 15.57
CA ALA A 133 -5.17 -22.81 14.44
C ALA A 133 -5.78 -21.96 13.30
N VAL A 134 -6.62 -20.97 13.62
CA VAL A 134 -7.15 -20.01 12.63
C VAL A 134 -6.02 -19.28 11.90
N ARG A 135 -5.01 -18.81 12.62
CA ARG A 135 -3.83 -18.18 11.98
C ARG A 135 -3.10 -19.12 11.04
N HIS A 136 -2.90 -20.38 11.44
CA HIS A 136 -2.26 -21.38 10.60
C HIS A 136 -3.10 -21.72 9.35
N LEU A 137 -4.41 -21.87 9.52
CA LEU A 137 -5.35 -22.10 8.41
C LEU A 137 -5.26 -20.96 7.38
N LEU A 138 -5.43 -19.72 7.84
CA LEU A 138 -5.46 -18.55 6.97
C LEU A 138 -4.12 -18.31 6.28
N GLU A 139 -2.99 -18.47 6.98
CA GLU A 139 -1.66 -18.38 6.36
C GLU A 139 -1.49 -19.43 5.25
N ALA A 140 -1.86 -20.69 5.50
CA ALA A 140 -1.74 -21.76 4.51
C ALA A 140 -2.70 -21.54 3.31
N ARG A 141 -3.94 -21.09 3.55
CA ARG A 141 -4.89 -20.70 2.50
C ARG A 141 -4.37 -19.54 1.66
N PHE A 142 -3.82 -18.52 2.30
CA PHE A 142 -3.19 -17.39 1.63
C PHE A 142 -2.05 -17.86 0.69
N GLN A 143 -1.15 -18.72 1.17
CA GLN A 143 -0.06 -19.25 0.36
C GLN A 143 -0.56 -20.08 -0.84
N LEU A 144 -1.62 -20.86 -0.66
CA LEU A 144 -2.26 -21.61 -1.75
C LEU A 144 -2.93 -20.67 -2.77
N ALA A 145 -3.65 -19.65 -2.30
CA ALA A 145 -4.35 -18.69 -3.14
C ALA A 145 -3.41 -17.85 -4.02
N LEU A 146 -2.15 -17.62 -3.59
CA LEU A 146 -1.15 -16.91 -4.40
C LEU A 146 -0.76 -17.63 -5.68
N SER A 147 -1.05 -18.93 -5.81
CA SER A 147 -0.80 -19.69 -7.04
C SER A 147 -1.82 -19.45 -8.16
N ASP A 148 -2.77 -18.54 -7.99
CA ASP A 148 -3.82 -18.16 -8.95
C ASP A 148 -4.79 -19.29 -9.34
N VAL A 149 -4.81 -20.37 -8.60
CA VAL A 149 -5.84 -21.40 -8.76
C VAL A 149 -7.15 -20.87 -8.18
N LYS A 150 -8.15 -20.63 -9.05
CA LYS A 150 -9.43 -20.04 -8.65
C LYS A 150 -10.04 -20.71 -7.41
N GLN A 151 -10.03 -22.04 -7.36
CA GLN A 151 -10.58 -22.79 -6.24
C GLN A 151 -9.87 -22.48 -4.89
N ASP A 152 -8.56 -22.22 -4.89
CA ASP A 152 -7.82 -21.90 -3.67
C ASP A 152 -8.13 -20.46 -3.20
N VAL A 153 -8.34 -19.55 -4.15
CA VAL A 153 -8.82 -18.19 -3.86
C VAL A 153 -10.22 -18.24 -3.27
N ASP A 154 -11.15 -18.95 -3.92
CA ASP A 154 -12.54 -19.10 -3.45
C ASP A 154 -12.57 -19.68 -2.02
N ARG A 155 -11.73 -20.67 -1.71
CA ARG A 155 -11.62 -21.25 -0.36
C ARG A 155 -11.11 -20.27 0.69
N LEU A 156 -10.13 -19.42 0.35
CA LEU A 156 -9.67 -18.38 1.27
C LEU A 156 -10.83 -17.45 1.65
N TYR A 157 -11.58 -16.98 0.66
CA TYR A 157 -12.73 -16.10 0.90
C TYR A 157 -13.84 -16.83 1.69
N ALA A 158 -14.12 -18.08 1.39
CA ALA A 158 -15.13 -18.87 2.11
C ALA A 158 -14.77 -19.08 3.59
N ASP A 159 -13.51 -19.43 3.90
CA ASP A 159 -13.05 -19.59 5.27
C ASP A 159 -13.15 -18.28 6.06
N VAL A 160 -12.77 -17.14 5.45
CA VAL A 160 -12.93 -15.83 6.09
C VAL A 160 -14.39 -15.46 6.29
N GLN A 161 -15.25 -15.73 5.32
CA GLN A 161 -16.69 -15.49 5.44
C GLN A 161 -17.29 -16.31 6.59
N ALA A 162 -16.92 -17.58 6.74
CA ALA A 162 -17.40 -18.42 7.82
C ALA A 162 -16.97 -17.87 9.21
N LEU A 163 -15.72 -17.43 9.37
CA LEU A 163 -15.24 -16.81 10.61
C LEU A 163 -16.02 -15.53 10.94
N ASN A 164 -16.29 -14.71 9.93
CA ASN A 164 -17.06 -13.48 10.10
C ASN A 164 -18.52 -13.71 10.45
N GLN A 165 -19.15 -14.77 9.94
CA GLN A 165 -20.55 -15.10 10.23
C GLN A 165 -20.72 -15.67 11.65
N GLN A 166 -19.76 -16.44 12.14
CA GLN A 166 -19.84 -17.06 13.47
C GLN A 166 -19.65 -16.04 14.59
N HIS A 167 -18.60 -15.22 14.52
CA HIS A 167 -18.23 -14.24 15.53
C HIS A 167 -17.62 -12.98 14.90
N PRO A 168 -18.44 -12.02 14.45
CA PRO A 168 -17.98 -10.88 13.62
C PRO A 168 -16.92 -9.99 14.26
N GLU A 169 -16.89 -9.89 15.58
CA GLU A 169 -15.98 -9.01 16.34
C GLU A 169 -14.81 -9.80 17.00
N SER A 170 -14.69 -11.10 16.69
CA SER A 170 -13.64 -11.95 17.28
C SER A 170 -12.26 -11.69 16.66
N ASP A 171 -11.22 -12.09 17.40
CA ASP A 171 -9.85 -12.12 16.88
C ASP A 171 -9.72 -12.99 15.61
N ALA A 172 -10.51 -14.07 15.53
CA ALA A 172 -10.53 -14.95 14.37
C ALA A 172 -11.10 -14.23 13.12
N ALA A 173 -12.15 -13.45 13.28
CA ALA A 173 -12.69 -12.61 12.20
C ALA A 173 -11.69 -11.53 11.80
N ALA A 174 -11.00 -10.90 12.77
CA ALA A 174 -9.96 -9.92 12.51
C ALA A 174 -8.79 -10.52 11.70
N GLU A 175 -8.32 -11.72 12.08
CA GLU A 175 -7.30 -12.42 11.29
C GLU A 175 -7.80 -12.68 9.86
N GLY A 176 -9.07 -13.04 9.67
CA GLY A 176 -9.66 -13.24 8.34
C GLY A 176 -9.56 -12.02 7.47
N VAL A 177 -10.07 -10.87 7.93
CA VAL A 177 -10.02 -9.60 7.19
C VAL A 177 -8.56 -9.16 6.93
N TYR A 178 -7.68 -9.32 7.93
CA TYR A 178 -6.25 -9.06 7.77
C TYR A 178 -5.62 -9.87 6.62
N TYR A 179 -5.94 -11.17 6.51
CA TYR A 179 -5.42 -12.00 5.43
C TYR A 179 -6.02 -11.66 4.06
N LEU A 180 -7.26 -11.17 3.96
CA LEU A 180 -7.81 -10.64 2.71
C LEU A 180 -7.09 -9.35 2.29
N ALA A 181 -6.79 -8.43 3.23
CA ALA A 181 -6.00 -7.25 2.95
C ALA A 181 -4.58 -7.61 2.47
N LYS A 182 -3.93 -8.54 3.18
CA LYS A 182 -2.59 -9.07 2.82
C LYS A 182 -2.60 -9.74 1.43
N PHE A 183 -3.64 -10.49 1.11
CA PHE A 183 -3.80 -11.13 -0.20
C PHE A 183 -3.93 -10.10 -1.31
N ALA A 184 -4.82 -9.11 -1.15
CA ALA A 184 -5.01 -8.04 -2.12
C ALA A 184 -3.72 -7.24 -2.33
N HIS A 185 -3.01 -6.88 -1.27
CA HIS A 185 -1.71 -6.18 -1.36
C HIS A 185 -0.65 -7.01 -2.10
N THR A 186 -0.53 -8.31 -1.76
CA THR A 186 0.44 -9.19 -2.42
C THR A 186 0.12 -9.34 -3.90
N LYS A 187 -1.16 -9.53 -4.25
CA LYS A 187 -1.62 -9.60 -5.65
C LYS A 187 -1.33 -8.30 -6.40
N ALA A 188 -1.60 -7.15 -5.80
CA ALA A 188 -1.30 -5.84 -6.37
C ALA A 188 0.19 -5.73 -6.76
N ARG A 189 1.09 -6.18 -5.89
CA ARG A 189 2.54 -6.17 -6.15
C ARG A 189 2.98 -7.20 -7.22
N MET A 190 2.34 -8.36 -7.27
CA MET A 190 2.70 -9.41 -8.24
C MET A 190 2.27 -9.07 -9.67
N VAL A 191 1.11 -8.43 -9.84
CA VAL A 191 0.52 -8.15 -11.15
C VAL A 191 0.96 -6.78 -11.70
N GLY A 192 1.52 -5.93 -10.85
CA GLY A 192 1.98 -4.59 -11.22
C GLY A 192 0.83 -3.67 -11.66
N HIS A 193 1.14 -2.75 -12.59
CA HIS A 193 0.22 -1.68 -13.00
C HIS A 193 -1.02 -2.15 -13.77
N SER A 194 -1.04 -3.38 -14.27
CA SER A 194 -2.10 -3.86 -15.19
C SER A 194 -3.46 -4.14 -14.52
N ARG A 195 -3.55 -4.19 -13.19
CA ARG A 195 -4.80 -4.50 -12.49
C ARG A 195 -4.97 -3.68 -11.21
N THR A 196 -5.45 -2.47 -11.35
CA THR A 196 -5.72 -1.52 -10.26
C THR A 196 -6.70 -2.04 -9.21
N ILE A 197 -7.59 -2.94 -9.59
CA ILE A 197 -8.60 -3.55 -8.70
C ILE A 197 -8.00 -4.16 -7.41
N TRP A 198 -6.76 -4.64 -7.44
CA TRP A 198 -6.12 -5.20 -6.26
C TRP A 198 -5.72 -4.15 -5.24
N PHE A 199 -5.36 -2.93 -5.69
CA PHE A 199 -5.10 -1.80 -4.79
C PHE A 199 -6.40 -1.29 -4.18
N GLU A 200 -7.48 -1.19 -4.98
CA GLU A 200 -8.81 -0.83 -4.51
C GLU A 200 -9.32 -1.84 -3.46
N ASN A 201 -9.12 -3.14 -3.70
CA ASN A 201 -9.48 -4.18 -2.72
C ASN A 201 -8.62 -4.09 -1.45
N PHE A 202 -7.32 -3.81 -1.56
CA PHE A 202 -6.47 -3.62 -0.39
C PHE A 202 -6.96 -2.44 0.46
N ALA A 203 -7.26 -1.31 -0.16
CA ALA A 203 -7.80 -0.13 0.51
C ALA A 203 -9.15 -0.42 1.20
N ARG A 204 -10.05 -1.13 0.53
CA ARG A 204 -11.34 -1.55 1.10
C ARG A 204 -11.16 -2.42 2.33
N TRP A 205 -10.34 -3.48 2.25
CA TRP A 205 -10.11 -4.37 3.38
C TRP A 205 -9.37 -3.70 4.54
N ALA A 206 -8.48 -2.75 4.25
CA ALA A 206 -7.81 -1.96 5.28
C ALA A 206 -8.80 -1.10 6.08
N ARG A 207 -9.74 -0.43 5.40
CA ARG A 207 -10.80 0.34 6.08
C ARG A 207 -11.77 -0.55 6.83
N GLU A 208 -12.22 -1.66 6.23
CA GLU A 208 -13.08 -2.63 6.93
C GLU A 208 -12.42 -3.17 8.20
N PHE A 209 -11.11 -3.43 8.15
CA PHE A 209 -10.37 -3.86 9.33
C PHE A 209 -10.37 -2.79 10.44
N ALA A 210 -10.07 -1.55 10.07
CA ALA A 210 -10.04 -0.44 11.01
C ALA A 210 -11.40 -0.18 11.67
N ASP A 211 -12.47 -0.20 10.89
CA ASP A 211 -13.83 0.06 11.36
C ASP A 211 -14.35 -1.03 12.31
N ARG A 212 -14.01 -2.29 12.03
CA ARG A 212 -14.54 -3.44 12.78
C ARG A 212 -13.71 -3.84 13.99
N PHE A 213 -12.39 -3.57 13.94
CA PHE A 213 -11.46 -4.05 14.97
C PHE A 213 -10.62 -2.91 15.57
N PRO A 214 -11.27 -1.91 16.19
CA PRO A 214 -10.57 -0.73 16.73
C PRO A 214 -9.56 -1.09 17.84
N GLY A 215 -9.74 -2.21 18.52
CA GLY A 215 -8.78 -2.72 19.52
C GLY A 215 -7.45 -3.20 18.94
N GLN A 216 -7.33 -3.36 17.60
CA GLN A 216 -6.11 -3.76 16.92
C GLN A 216 -5.41 -2.58 16.22
N GLU A 217 -5.26 -1.46 16.93
CA GLU A 217 -4.77 -0.17 16.42
C GLU A 217 -3.52 -0.30 15.54
N GLN A 218 -2.48 -0.96 16.02
CA GLN A 218 -1.21 -1.06 15.27
C GLN A 218 -1.38 -1.72 13.89
N ARG A 219 -2.24 -2.74 13.79
CA ARG A 219 -2.55 -3.40 12.52
C ARG A 219 -3.41 -2.51 11.62
N ALA A 220 -4.43 -1.88 12.17
CA ALA A 220 -5.30 -0.96 11.45
C ALA A 220 -4.51 0.19 10.84
N VAL A 221 -3.66 0.85 11.64
CA VAL A 221 -2.77 1.92 11.21
C VAL A 221 -1.84 1.47 10.09
N SER A 222 -1.20 0.30 10.23
CA SER A 222 -0.28 -0.23 9.22
C SER A 222 -0.99 -0.55 7.89
N LEU A 223 -2.19 -1.14 7.96
CA LEU A 223 -2.99 -1.47 6.78
C LEU A 223 -3.47 -0.21 6.06
N LEU A 224 -4.06 0.74 6.79
CA LEU A 224 -4.57 1.99 6.22
C LEU A 224 -3.46 2.81 5.57
N PHE A 225 -2.34 2.98 6.26
CA PHE A 225 -1.22 3.75 5.75
C PHE A 225 -0.60 3.08 4.52
N GLY A 226 -0.37 1.77 4.58
CA GLY A 226 0.14 0.99 3.45
C GLY A 226 -0.79 1.02 2.25
N ALA A 227 -2.11 0.94 2.46
CA ALA A 227 -3.10 1.00 1.39
C ALA A 227 -3.18 2.39 0.75
N GLY A 228 -3.24 3.45 1.56
CA GLY A 228 -3.24 4.84 1.08
C GLY A 228 -2.03 5.14 0.22
N ARG A 229 -0.82 4.84 0.71
CA ARG A 229 0.42 5.02 -0.05
C ARG A 229 0.47 4.18 -1.33
N SER A 230 0.04 2.94 -1.27
CA SER A 230 0.04 2.07 -2.45
C SER A 230 -0.89 2.59 -3.55
N CYS A 231 -2.09 3.04 -3.19
CA CYS A 231 -3.04 3.64 -4.13
C CYS A 231 -2.50 4.96 -4.71
N GLU A 232 -1.97 5.86 -3.89
CA GLU A 232 -1.39 7.14 -4.31
C GLU A 232 -0.21 6.94 -5.29
N MET A 233 0.73 6.07 -4.93
CA MET A 233 1.90 5.79 -5.78
C MET A 233 1.49 5.20 -7.13
N HIS A 234 0.51 4.30 -7.14
CA HIS A 234 0.02 3.68 -8.38
C HIS A 234 -0.78 4.65 -9.24
N ALA A 235 -1.60 5.50 -8.64
CA ALA A 235 -2.32 6.54 -9.36
C ALA A 235 -1.38 7.47 -10.14
N ALA A 236 -0.22 7.76 -9.56
CA ALA A 236 0.78 8.65 -10.17
C ALA A 236 1.42 8.11 -11.46
N VAL A 237 1.42 6.78 -11.66
CA VAL A 237 2.03 6.11 -12.81
C VAL A 237 1.02 5.35 -13.67
N CYS A 238 -0.27 5.52 -13.40
CA CYS A 238 -1.34 4.84 -14.12
C CYS A 238 -1.70 5.62 -15.39
N ASP A 239 -1.61 4.97 -16.56
CA ASP A 239 -1.96 5.58 -17.84
C ASP A 239 -3.48 5.80 -18.00
N ASP A 240 -4.30 4.96 -17.36
CA ASP A 240 -5.76 5.12 -17.34
C ASP A 240 -6.16 6.18 -16.30
N GLN A 241 -6.48 7.38 -16.77
CA GLN A 241 -6.89 8.50 -15.92
C GLN A 241 -8.09 8.18 -15.03
N THR A 242 -9.05 7.38 -15.50
CA THR A 242 -10.21 6.98 -14.71
C THR A 242 -9.80 6.05 -13.56
N ALA A 243 -8.91 5.11 -13.84
CA ALA A 243 -8.35 4.24 -12.81
C ALA A 243 -7.47 5.02 -11.82
N ALA A 244 -6.65 5.97 -12.29
CA ALA A 244 -5.87 6.86 -11.44
C ALA A 244 -6.75 7.66 -10.48
N MET A 245 -7.86 8.25 -10.96
CA MET A 245 -8.80 8.97 -10.11
C MET A 245 -9.45 8.06 -9.04
N ARG A 246 -9.83 6.82 -9.40
CA ARG A 246 -10.36 5.87 -8.41
C ARG A 246 -9.33 5.52 -7.35
N LEU A 247 -8.08 5.26 -7.74
CA LEU A 247 -7.00 4.99 -6.79
C LEU A 247 -6.74 6.16 -5.85
N MET A 248 -6.75 7.40 -6.38
CA MET A 248 -6.61 8.58 -5.53
C MET A 248 -7.75 8.74 -4.54
N ALA A 249 -9.00 8.47 -4.96
CA ALA A 249 -10.15 8.48 -4.06
C ALA A 249 -10.02 7.43 -2.94
N GLU A 250 -9.55 6.22 -3.27
CA GLU A 250 -9.28 5.17 -2.29
C GLU A 250 -8.15 5.55 -1.32
N ALA A 251 -7.07 6.18 -1.83
CA ALA A 251 -5.98 6.70 -1.00
C ALA A 251 -6.49 7.74 -0.01
N GLU A 252 -7.26 8.70 -0.49
CA GLU A 252 -7.85 9.77 0.32
C GLU A 252 -8.77 9.22 1.42
N LEU A 253 -9.60 8.22 1.12
CA LEU A 253 -10.45 7.55 2.11
C LEU A 253 -9.60 6.87 3.21
N CYS A 254 -8.53 6.15 2.84
CA CYS A 254 -7.63 5.54 3.83
C CYS A 254 -6.96 6.60 4.72
N TYR A 255 -6.46 7.69 4.15
CA TYR A 255 -5.84 8.77 4.91
C TYR A 255 -6.85 9.51 5.80
N ARG A 256 -8.08 9.72 5.34
CA ARG A 256 -9.15 10.30 6.18
C ARG A 256 -9.49 9.41 7.36
N THR A 257 -9.66 8.11 7.14
CA THR A 257 -9.90 7.16 8.23
C THR A 257 -8.74 7.19 9.24
N LEU A 258 -7.49 7.19 8.73
CA LEU A 258 -6.30 7.21 9.56
C LEU A 258 -6.19 8.51 10.40
N ALA A 259 -6.39 9.67 9.76
CA ALA A 259 -6.33 10.96 10.44
C ALA A 259 -7.47 11.15 11.47
N SER A 260 -8.65 10.59 11.22
CA SER A 260 -9.82 10.76 12.09
C SER A 260 -9.85 9.77 13.25
N GLN A 261 -9.50 8.49 13.02
CA GLN A 261 -9.59 7.45 14.05
C GLN A 261 -8.27 7.25 14.81
N PHE A 262 -7.13 7.54 14.15
CA PHE A 262 -5.79 7.28 14.68
C PHE A 262 -4.90 8.54 14.64
N GLY A 263 -5.49 9.72 14.79
CA GLY A 263 -4.83 11.01 14.64
C GLY A 263 -3.63 11.23 15.57
N GLU A 264 -3.61 10.58 16.74
CA GLU A 264 -2.50 10.69 17.70
C GLU A 264 -1.26 9.85 17.32
N THR A 265 -1.38 8.96 16.32
CA THR A 265 -0.26 8.18 15.83
C THR A 265 0.61 8.98 14.88
N SER A 266 1.88 8.58 14.71
CA SER A 266 2.77 9.22 13.72
C SER A 266 2.23 9.13 12.29
N GLN A 267 1.61 8.00 11.94
CA GLN A 267 0.98 7.79 10.64
C GLN A 267 -0.32 8.60 10.48
N GLY A 268 -1.06 8.83 11.58
CA GLY A 268 -2.22 9.72 11.58
C GLY A 268 -1.83 11.17 11.29
N HIS A 269 -0.77 11.66 11.92
CA HIS A 269 -0.21 12.98 11.62
C HIS A 269 0.29 13.09 10.18
N GLU A 270 0.97 12.05 9.68
CA GLU A 270 1.43 12.01 8.28
C GLU A 270 0.24 11.99 7.31
N ALA A 271 -0.80 11.21 7.60
CA ALA A 271 -2.02 11.18 6.79
C ALA A 271 -2.72 12.55 6.74
N ALA A 272 -2.79 13.26 7.88
CA ALA A 272 -3.33 14.62 7.91
C ALA A 272 -2.51 15.60 7.06
N ALA A 273 -1.18 15.45 7.03
CA ALA A 273 -0.30 16.24 6.17
C ALA A 273 -0.53 15.91 4.69
N VAL A 274 -0.64 14.64 4.32
CA VAL A 274 -0.97 14.20 2.95
C VAL A 274 -2.32 14.77 2.51
N LEU A 275 -3.35 14.68 3.35
CA LEU A 275 -4.68 15.26 3.05
C LEU A 275 -4.62 16.77 2.84
N ARG A 276 -3.78 17.49 3.61
CA ARG A 276 -3.53 18.92 3.41
C ARG A 276 -2.99 19.20 2.02
N ARG A 277 -1.97 18.45 1.56
CA ARG A 277 -1.40 18.54 0.21
C ARG A 277 -2.42 18.22 -0.87
N LEU A 278 -3.13 17.10 -0.75
CA LEU A 278 -4.14 16.69 -1.73
C LEU A 278 -5.32 17.69 -1.86
N SER A 279 -5.56 18.49 -0.82
CA SER A 279 -6.59 19.53 -0.83
C SER A 279 -6.11 20.88 -1.37
N LEU A 280 -4.85 21.03 -1.77
CA LEU A 280 -4.28 22.29 -2.26
C LEU A 280 -4.84 22.76 -3.61
N PRO A 281 -5.10 21.90 -4.61
CA PRO A 281 -5.59 22.38 -5.90
C PRO A 281 -6.86 23.23 -5.75
N GLY A 282 -6.85 24.41 -6.38
CA GLY A 282 -7.90 25.42 -6.28
C GLY A 282 -7.84 26.30 -5.02
N ARG A 283 -6.85 26.14 -4.15
CA ARG A 283 -6.67 26.95 -2.94
C ARG A 283 -5.39 27.80 -3.01
N LYS A 284 -5.37 28.89 -2.26
CA LYS A 284 -4.17 29.72 -2.09
C LYS A 284 -3.09 28.90 -1.36
N LEU A 285 -1.87 28.97 -1.89
CA LEU A 285 -0.71 28.41 -1.21
C LEU A 285 -0.37 29.32 -0.03
N SER A 286 -0.53 28.82 1.18
CA SER A 286 -0.16 29.50 2.43
C SER A 286 0.86 28.65 3.19
N GLN A 287 1.63 29.31 4.09
CA GLN A 287 2.60 28.60 4.95
C GLN A 287 3.67 27.81 4.18
N PHE A 288 4.05 28.30 3.01
CA PHE A 288 5.18 27.77 2.26
C PHE A 288 6.32 28.78 2.32
N SER A 289 7.28 28.52 3.21
CA SER A 289 8.42 29.41 3.41
C SER A 289 9.63 28.65 3.95
N GLY A 290 10.84 29.14 3.65
CA GLY A 290 12.06 28.52 4.15
C GLY A 290 13.34 29.25 3.73
N PRO A 291 14.46 28.99 4.44
CA PRO A 291 15.77 29.51 4.08
C PRO A 291 16.26 28.86 2.79
N THR A 292 17.09 29.59 2.03
CA THR A 292 17.70 29.07 0.80
C THR A 292 19.19 28.73 0.98
N LEU A 293 19.72 27.95 0.05
CA LEU A 293 21.15 27.67 -0.01
C LEU A 293 22.00 28.93 -0.04
N ASP A 294 21.52 30.02 -0.68
CA ASP A 294 22.26 31.26 -0.82
C ASP A 294 22.09 32.24 0.37
N GLY A 295 21.43 31.78 1.44
CA GLY A 295 21.20 32.58 2.66
C GLY A 295 20.03 33.57 2.57
N ASN A 296 19.23 33.53 1.50
CA ASN A 296 17.98 34.25 1.34
C ASN A 296 16.82 33.50 2.00
N TYR A 297 15.60 34.01 1.79
CA TYR A 297 14.39 33.40 2.33
C TYR A 297 13.27 33.41 1.30
N VAL A 298 12.66 32.28 1.05
CA VAL A 298 11.49 32.11 0.18
C VAL A 298 10.23 32.21 1.03
N ASP A 299 9.24 32.97 0.54
CA ASP A 299 7.92 33.07 1.14
C ASP A 299 6.84 33.07 0.06
N SER A 300 5.81 32.23 0.22
CA SER A 300 4.70 32.11 -0.72
C SER A 300 3.89 33.42 -0.91
N GLU A 301 3.93 34.34 0.04
CA GLU A 301 3.29 35.65 -0.13
C GLU A 301 3.93 36.48 -1.27
N THR A 302 5.20 36.19 -1.61
CA THR A 302 5.94 36.84 -2.67
C THR A 302 5.69 36.24 -4.07
N PHE A 303 4.88 35.18 -4.18
CA PHE A 303 4.61 34.48 -5.46
C PHE A 303 3.59 35.19 -6.35
N ARG A 304 2.82 36.12 -5.81
CA ARG A 304 1.78 36.83 -6.53
C ARG A 304 2.35 37.62 -7.73
N GLY A 305 1.62 37.58 -8.85
CA GLY A 305 1.98 38.25 -10.09
C GLY A 305 2.78 37.41 -11.09
N GLN A 306 3.30 36.25 -10.66
CA GLN A 306 4.03 35.34 -11.51
C GLN A 306 3.51 33.90 -11.32
N VAL A 307 3.49 33.11 -12.39
CA VAL A 307 3.29 31.65 -12.29
C VAL A 307 4.51 31.07 -11.61
N THR A 308 4.31 30.34 -10.51
CA THR A 308 5.41 29.75 -9.75
C THR A 308 5.42 28.23 -9.91
N ILE A 309 6.59 27.72 -10.25
CA ILE A 309 6.89 26.28 -10.32
C ILE A 309 7.71 25.92 -9.09
N ILE A 310 7.11 25.12 -8.20
CA ILE A 310 7.81 24.57 -7.04
C ILE A 310 8.18 23.14 -7.38
N TYR A 311 9.46 22.81 -7.28
CA TYR A 311 9.94 21.46 -7.56
C TYR A 311 10.77 20.91 -6.41
N PHE A 312 10.49 19.66 -6.06
CA PHE A 312 11.18 18.91 -5.00
C PHE A 312 12.20 17.99 -5.65
N TRP A 313 13.44 18.04 -5.19
CA TRP A 313 14.55 17.37 -5.85
C TRP A 313 15.61 16.83 -4.87
N ASP A 314 16.30 15.79 -5.29
CA ASP A 314 17.49 15.19 -4.64
C ASP A 314 18.55 15.02 -5.71
N SER A 315 19.81 15.40 -5.41
CA SER A 315 20.92 15.38 -6.37
C SER A 315 21.23 13.99 -6.91
N ARG A 316 20.85 12.92 -6.23
CA ARG A 316 21.09 11.54 -6.64
C ARG A 316 19.88 10.90 -7.33
N ASN A 317 18.77 11.62 -7.44
CA ASN A 317 17.56 11.09 -8.04
C ASN A 317 17.64 11.10 -9.57
N MET A 318 17.78 9.92 -10.16
CA MET A 318 17.91 9.75 -11.61
C MET A 318 16.68 10.20 -12.38
N GLU A 319 15.47 10.03 -11.83
CA GLU A 319 14.24 10.49 -12.47
C GLU A 319 14.19 12.02 -12.57
N PHE A 320 14.65 12.70 -11.49
CA PHE A 320 14.80 14.15 -11.53
C PHE A 320 15.81 14.57 -12.60
N GLN A 321 17.00 14.02 -12.59
CA GLN A 321 18.07 14.40 -13.50
C GLN A 321 17.73 14.17 -14.97
N GLN A 322 17.17 13.01 -15.29
CA GLN A 322 16.96 12.59 -16.68
C GLN A 322 15.64 13.08 -17.28
N ASN A 323 14.58 13.17 -16.47
CA ASN A 323 13.24 13.40 -16.97
C ASN A 323 12.67 14.79 -16.58
N MET A 324 12.91 15.23 -15.36
CA MET A 324 12.30 16.46 -14.84
C MET A 324 13.15 17.71 -15.10
N LEU A 325 14.43 17.65 -14.79
CA LEU A 325 15.35 18.79 -14.90
C LEU A 325 15.42 19.38 -16.32
N PRO A 326 15.54 18.57 -17.40
CA PRO A 326 15.54 19.13 -18.75
C PRO A 326 14.27 19.96 -19.08
N LEU A 327 13.11 19.52 -18.57
CA LEU A 327 11.85 20.25 -18.79
C LEU A 327 11.80 21.55 -18.00
N LEU A 328 12.34 21.58 -16.78
CA LEU A 328 12.43 22.81 -15.97
C LEU A 328 13.39 23.84 -16.62
N LEU A 329 14.53 23.39 -17.14
CA LEU A 329 15.50 24.24 -17.86
C LEU A 329 14.89 24.79 -19.14
N GLN A 330 14.21 23.96 -19.93
CA GLN A 330 13.50 24.41 -21.12
C GLN A 330 12.42 25.45 -20.80
N ALA A 331 11.66 25.23 -19.70
CA ALA A 331 10.65 26.20 -19.26
C ALA A 331 11.27 27.53 -18.84
N LYS A 332 12.44 27.52 -18.19
CA LYS A 332 13.23 28.72 -17.83
C LYS A 332 13.61 29.52 -19.07
N GLU A 333 14.11 28.88 -20.12
CA GLU A 333 14.52 29.54 -21.37
C GLU A 333 13.36 30.20 -22.12
N VAL A 334 12.21 29.52 -22.20
CA VAL A 334 11.05 30.00 -22.97
C VAL A 334 10.28 31.14 -22.29
N SER A 335 10.29 31.21 -20.95
CA SER A 335 9.40 32.08 -20.20
C SER A 335 10.04 32.77 -18.98
N SER A 336 11.32 33.12 -19.06
CA SER A 336 12.12 33.65 -17.94
C SER A 336 11.53 34.83 -17.19
N THR A 337 10.71 35.67 -17.85
CA THR A 337 10.07 36.85 -17.21
C THR A 337 8.69 36.59 -16.62
N ARG A 338 8.06 35.44 -16.96
CA ARG A 338 6.68 35.11 -16.55
C ARG A 338 6.62 34.00 -15.52
N LEU A 339 7.73 33.24 -15.36
CA LEU A 339 7.85 32.11 -14.48
C LEU A 339 8.78 32.46 -13.32
N ARG A 340 8.40 32.04 -12.14
CA ARG A 340 9.25 31.90 -10.96
C ARG A 340 9.51 30.43 -10.69
N PHE A 341 10.72 30.11 -10.28
CA PHE A 341 11.10 28.75 -9.90
C PHE A 341 11.54 28.74 -8.43
N VAL A 342 11.09 27.73 -7.72
CA VAL A 342 11.49 27.45 -6.33
C VAL A 342 11.80 25.97 -6.22
N GLY A 343 13.06 25.63 -6.02
CA GLY A 343 13.49 24.27 -5.72
C GLY A 343 13.42 24.01 -4.21
N VAL A 344 13.00 22.84 -3.80
CA VAL A 344 13.10 22.36 -2.43
C VAL A 344 14.01 21.12 -2.45
N ASN A 345 15.17 21.28 -1.86
CA ASN A 345 16.17 20.21 -1.86
C ASN A 345 15.92 19.17 -0.77
N LEU A 346 16.13 17.89 -1.09
CA LEU A 346 15.98 16.75 -0.20
C LEU A 346 17.32 16.03 0.07
N ASP A 347 18.46 16.60 -0.29
CA ASP A 347 19.74 16.03 0.12
C ASP A 347 19.96 16.22 1.63
N GLU A 348 20.65 15.27 2.22
CA GLU A 348 21.10 15.37 3.62
C GLU A 348 22.38 16.22 3.73
N ASP A 349 23.19 16.23 2.67
CA ASP A 349 24.49 16.91 2.61
C ASP A 349 24.40 18.20 1.78
N GLU A 350 24.67 19.33 2.43
CA GLU A 350 24.70 20.66 1.79
C GLU A 350 25.72 20.75 0.67
N SER A 351 26.86 20.08 0.79
CA SER A 351 27.92 20.12 -0.23
C SER A 351 27.45 19.46 -1.54
N LEU A 352 26.69 18.37 -1.46
CA LEU A 352 26.08 17.70 -2.63
C LEU A 352 25.03 18.60 -3.27
N ALA A 353 24.14 19.20 -2.47
CA ALA A 353 23.12 20.11 -2.97
C ALA A 353 23.72 21.30 -3.72
N ARG A 354 24.76 21.96 -3.13
CA ARG A 354 25.48 23.07 -3.75
C ARG A 354 26.24 22.68 -5.01
N ALA A 355 26.95 21.55 -4.97
CA ALA A 355 27.70 21.07 -6.13
C ALA A 355 26.75 20.80 -7.30
N PHE A 356 25.61 20.16 -7.06
CA PHE A 356 24.60 19.87 -8.09
C PHE A 356 23.92 21.14 -8.59
N GLN A 357 23.52 22.07 -7.70
CA GLN A 357 22.95 23.37 -8.09
C GLN A 357 23.87 24.13 -9.05
N ASN A 358 25.17 24.15 -8.76
CA ASN A 358 26.15 24.87 -9.57
C ASN A 358 26.47 24.17 -10.89
N SER A 359 26.53 22.83 -10.92
CA SER A 359 26.85 22.07 -12.13
C SER A 359 25.72 22.07 -13.15
N GLU A 360 24.47 22.04 -12.68
CA GLU A 360 23.29 21.90 -13.51
C GLU A 360 22.54 23.23 -13.74
N GLU A 361 23.01 24.34 -13.17
CA GLU A 361 22.39 25.67 -13.27
C GLU A 361 20.89 25.66 -12.91
N LEU A 362 20.54 25.00 -11.80
CA LEU A 362 19.15 24.82 -11.38
C LEU A 362 18.37 26.15 -11.40
N PRO A 363 17.11 26.16 -11.90
CA PRO A 363 16.33 27.37 -11.98
C PRO A 363 15.82 27.85 -10.62
N GLY A 364 15.96 29.14 -10.35
CA GLY A 364 15.36 29.81 -9.20
C GLY A 364 16.05 29.57 -7.87
N GLU A 365 15.33 29.93 -6.80
CA GLU A 365 15.82 29.88 -5.42
C GLU A 365 15.72 28.43 -4.90
N GLN A 366 16.76 27.97 -4.19
CA GLN A 366 16.80 26.59 -3.68
C GLN A 366 16.61 26.58 -2.17
N VAL A 367 15.44 26.15 -1.70
CA VAL A 367 15.14 26.02 -0.28
C VAL A 367 15.96 24.86 0.32
N PHE A 368 16.69 25.17 1.39
CA PHE A 368 17.51 24.21 2.11
C PHE A 368 17.66 24.64 3.58
N PHE A 369 17.55 23.69 4.50
CA PHE A 369 17.66 23.97 5.93
C PHE A 369 19.10 23.71 6.40
N ALA A 370 19.71 24.70 7.07
CA ALA A 370 21.07 24.60 7.59
C ALA A 370 21.20 23.56 8.72
N ASP A 371 20.14 23.40 9.55
CA ASP A 371 20.12 22.37 10.60
C ASP A 371 19.95 20.98 9.98
N GLU A 372 20.90 20.09 10.22
CA GLU A 372 20.92 18.72 9.69
C GLU A 372 19.68 17.90 10.08
N ASN A 373 19.07 18.16 11.24
CA ASN A 373 17.84 17.49 11.67
C ASN A 373 16.61 17.91 10.88
N LEU A 374 16.69 19.03 10.15
CA LEU A 374 15.61 19.60 9.35
C LEU A 374 15.82 19.39 7.84
N ARG A 375 16.77 18.56 7.44
CA ARG A 375 17.08 18.26 6.03
C ARG A 375 16.30 17.06 5.52
N SER A 376 16.32 16.87 4.20
CA SER A 376 15.73 15.71 3.51
C SER A 376 14.24 15.54 3.88
N TRP A 377 13.82 14.33 4.12
CA TRP A 377 12.45 13.98 4.51
C TRP A 377 12.03 14.51 5.90
N ASN A 378 12.98 15.03 6.69
CA ASN A 378 12.71 15.69 7.97
C ASN A 378 12.42 17.19 7.82
N SER A 379 12.52 17.76 6.62
CA SER A 379 12.25 19.16 6.37
C SER A 379 10.85 19.55 6.87
N PRO A 380 10.71 20.71 7.54
CA PRO A 380 9.41 21.21 7.99
C PRO A 380 8.39 21.33 6.85
N LEU A 381 8.82 21.74 5.66
CA LEU A 381 7.94 21.82 4.48
C LEU A 381 7.46 20.44 4.05
N ILE A 382 8.36 19.46 3.98
CA ILE A 382 8.03 18.08 3.59
C ILE A 382 7.04 17.46 4.57
N ARG A 383 7.32 17.61 5.87
CA ARG A 383 6.46 17.07 6.93
C ARG A 383 5.11 17.76 7.00
N PHE A 384 5.10 19.08 6.88
CA PHE A 384 3.85 19.86 6.93
C PHE A 384 2.91 19.51 5.77
N TRP A 385 3.46 19.38 4.56
CA TRP A 385 2.69 19.09 3.36
C TRP A 385 2.54 17.59 3.04
N GLY A 386 3.17 16.72 3.81
CA GLY A 386 3.08 15.27 3.61
C GLY A 386 3.55 14.83 2.22
N LEU A 387 4.69 15.36 1.77
CA LEU A 387 5.27 14.93 0.50
C LEU A 387 5.59 13.45 0.58
N SER A 388 5.15 12.68 -0.41
CA SER A 388 5.26 11.21 -0.42
C SER A 388 6.27 10.68 -1.43
N ARG A 389 6.73 11.54 -2.37
CA ARG A 389 7.66 11.16 -3.45
C ARG A 389 8.56 12.31 -3.87
N CYS A 390 9.71 11.96 -4.44
CA CYS A 390 10.64 12.84 -5.13
C CYS A 390 11.06 12.15 -6.45
N PRO A 391 11.08 12.85 -7.61
CA PRO A 391 10.71 14.25 -7.76
C PRO A 391 9.20 14.49 -7.71
N SER A 392 8.82 15.70 -7.37
CA SER A 392 7.44 16.19 -7.39
C SER A 392 7.45 17.66 -7.86
N VAL A 393 6.43 18.08 -8.60
CA VAL A 393 6.27 19.48 -9.04
C VAL A 393 4.89 19.96 -8.66
N TRP A 394 4.83 21.19 -8.13
CA TRP A 394 3.59 21.90 -7.86
C TRP A 394 3.54 23.15 -8.73
N LEU A 395 2.37 23.49 -9.21
CA LEU A 395 2.12 24.63 -10.06
C LEU A 395 1.21 25.62 -9.33
N VAL A 396 1.64 26.87 -9.25
CA VAL A 396 0.92 27.96 -8.59
C VAL A 396 0.67 29.06 -9.63
N ASP A 397 -0.57 29.53 -9.75
CA ASP A 397 -0.95 30.56 -10.68
C ASP A 397 -0.49 31.99 -10.21
N ARG A 398 -0.77 33.00 -11.01
CA ARG A 398 -0.39 34.39 -10.71
C ARG A 398 -1.10 34.98 -9.50
N GLU A 399 -2.24 34.43 -9.16
CA GLU A 399 -3.03 34.82 -8.01
C GLU A 399 -2.53 34.14 -6.72
N GLY A 400 -1.55 33.24 -6.82
CA GLY A 400 -1.02 32.42 -5.72
C GLY A 400 -1.90 31.22 -5.39
N THR A 401 -2.78 30.79 -6.29
CA THR A 401 -3.61 29.59 -6.14
C THR A 401 -2.85 28.38 -6.70
N VAL A 402 -2.88 27.26 -5.98
CA VAL A 402 -2.28 26.03 -6.47
C VAL A 402 -3.16 25.45 -7.57
N SER A 403 -2.62 25.32 -8.77
CA SER A 403 -3.31 24.71 -9.91
C SER A 403 -3.18 23.17 -9.88
N ALA A 404 -2.00 22.68 -9.56
CA ALA A 404 -1.74 21.23 -9.49
C ALA A 404 -0.63 20.93 -8.49
N VAL A 405 -0.69 19.74 -7.88
CA VAL A 405 0.37 19.16 -7.05
C VAL A 405 0.80 17.80 -7.62
N ASP A 406 2.00 17.37 -7.26
CA ASP A 406 2.55 16.05 -7.63
C ASP A 406 2.56 15.78 -9.14
N VAL A 407 2.79 16.84 -9.94
CA VAL A 407 2.87 16.75 -11.39
C VAL A 407 4.13 15.98 -11.78
N GLY A 408 3.95 14.90 -12.54
CA GLY A 408 5.05 14.12 -13.10
C GLY A 408 5.63 14.74 -14.38
N ALA A 409 6.82 14.31 -14.81
CA ALA A 409 7.50 14.83 -15.99
C ALA A 409 6.63 14.74 -17.26
N SER A 410 5.91 13.63 -17.46
CA SER A 410 5.03 13.45 -18.63
C SER A 410 3.86 14.42 -18.70
N GLN A 411 3.43 14.96 -17.55
CA GLN A 411 2.28 15.86 -17.46
C GLN A 411 2.68 17.34 -17.36
N LEU A 412 3.94 17.63 -16.99
CA LEU A 412 4.39 18.98 -16.66
C LEU A 412 4.09 20.01 -17.76
N VAL A 413 4.42 19.68 -19.01
CA VAL A 413 4.22 20.60 -20.14
C VAL A 413 2.74 20.90 -20.37
N SER A 414 1.87 19.91 -20.26
CA SER A 414 0.42 20.08 -20.45
C SER A 414 -0.21 20.87 -19.31
N GLU A 415 0.19 20.60 -18.07
CA GLU A 415 -0.32 21.34 -16.91
C GLU A 415 0.17 22.80 -16.89
N MET A 416 1.43 23.03 -17.24
CA MET A 416 1.95 24.40 -17.38
C MET A 416 1.19 25.20 -18.45
N ARG A 417 0.87 24.59 -19.60
CA ARG A 417 0.15 25.28 -20.67
C ARG A 417 -1.19 25.85 -20.20
N LYS A 418 -1.94 25.10 -19.37
CA LYS A 418 -3.22 25.55 -18.79
C LYS A 418 -3.10 26.82 -17.96
N LEU A 419 -1.91 27.17 -17.44
CA LEU A 419 -1.69 28.38 -16.64
C LEU A 419 -1.48 29.66 -17.50
N PHE A 420 -1.28 29.49 -18.79
CA PHE A 420 -1.06 30.61 -19.72
C PHE A 420 -2.23 30.85 -20.69
N GLU A 421 -3.19 29.91 -20.73
CA GLU A 421 -4.47 30.07 -21.44
C GLU A 421 -5.47 30.90 -20.62
#